data_6c6e909394696a4060ba93d6b26622ad
#
_entry.id   6c6e909394696a4060ba93d6b26622ad
#
_cell.length_a   1.000
_cell.length_b   1.000
_cell.length_c   1.000
_cell.angle_alpha   90.00
_cell.angle_beta   90.00
_cell.angle_gamma   90.00
#
_symmetry.space_group_name_H-M   'P 1'
#
loop_
_entity.id
_entity.type
_entity.pdbx_description
1 polymer ?
#
loop_
_entity_poly.entity_id
_entity_poly.type
_entity_poly.pdbx_seq_one_letter_code
_entity_poly.pdbx_strand_id
1 'polypeptide(L)'
;MADYNPYKNMLDVLDKAAAVLGYKKEDYEFVRYPERELTVSIPVRMDDGHVEVFSGYRVQHSTARGAAKGGIRFHPQSDENEVKALAAWMTIKNAIGNIPYGGAKGGIRVDPHKLSQRELERLTRGYVRKIYPIIGPDKDVPAPDVNTNGQIMAWIADEYAALSGSWQPGVVTGKPLSTGGSLGRNEATGRGLMFTLETWCEKNHKEMKDLTMIVQGFGNVGSVGSLLMHQKGVKITTIGDINGTWHKEAGLDIEAMYEYANSHGRSLKGYTEEGAEMIPDSELFAQKADVIFVAAMENQLNEKTMKKVQAPLILEGANGPTTEEADAYFEEKGIEVLPDVMSNVGGVVGSYFEWVQNRTGYYWTEEEYNERLQKKMRQAYEDVYALKEKYHVTYRLAAYMLALQRVVEAQNTRGFLG
;
A
#
# COMPACT_ATOMS: atom_id res chain seq x y z
N MET A 1 -23.11 9.16 -13.88
CA MET A 1 -22.05 9.01 -12.86
C MET A 1 -20.95 9.96 -13.28
N ALA A 2 -20.57 10.92 -12.45
CA ALA A 2 -19.43 11.76 -12.74
C ALA A 2 -18.20 10.83 -12.88
N ASP A 3 -17.37 11.07 -13.90
CA ASP A 3 -16.17 10.27 -14.13
C ASP A 3 -15.30 10.30 -12.87
N TYR A 4 -15.21 9.17 -12.16
CA TYR A 4 -14.32 9.02 -11.02
C TYR A 4 -12.87 9.25 -11.47
N ASN A 5 -12.28 10.34 -10.98
CA ASN A 5 -10.90 10.68 -11.28
C ASN A 5 -10.06 10.60 -9.99
N PRO A 6 -9.33 9.50 -9.77
CA PRO A 6 -8.54 9.29 -8.55
C PRO A 6 -7.52 10.39 -8.28
N TYR A 7 -6.94 10.96 -9.33
CA TYR A 7 -5.96 12.04 -9.21
C TYR A 7 -6.62 13.34 -8.69
N LYS A 8 -7.78 13.67 -9.22
CA LYS A 8 -8.55 14.84 -8.75
C LYS A 8 -8.94 14.69 -7.28
N ASN A 9 -9.46 13.51 -6.89
CA ASN A 9 -9.84 13.26 -5.50
C ASN A 9 -8.65 13.43 -4.54
N MET A 10 -7.47 12.93 -4.92
CA MET A 10 -6.25 13.12 -4.14
C MET A 10 -5.89 14.61 -4.01
N LEU A 11 -6.02 15.41 -5.09
CA LEU A 11 -5.77 16.84 -5.07
C LEU A 11 -6.78 17.58 -4.18
N ASP A 12 -8.04 17.16 -4.17
CA ASP A 12 -9.08 17.80 -3.33
C ASP A 12 -8.78 17.60 -1.83
N VAL A 13 -8.29 16.41 -1.43
CA VAL A 13 -7.85 16.17 -0.04
C VAL A 13 -6.59 16.98 0.29
N LEU A 14 -5.65 17.08 -0.66
CA LEU A 14 -4.44 17.88 -0.51
C LEU A 14 -4.77 19.37 -0.31
N ASP A 15 -5.72 19.89 -1.09
CA ASP A 15 -6.18 21.29 -0.96
C ASP A 15 -6.87 21.55 0.39
N LYS A 16 -7.69 20.62 0.88
CA LYS A 16 -8.26 20.67 2.24
C LYS A 16 -7.15 20.70 3.30
N ALA A 17 -6.13 19.86 3.17
CA ALA A 17 -4.99 19.83 4.09
C ALA A 17 -4.20 21.16 4.07
N ALA A 18 -3.92 21.69 2.89
CA ALA A 18 -3.24 22.96 2.71
C ALA A 18 -4.02 24.13 3.35
N ALA A 19 -5.34 24.16 3.18
CA ALA A 19 -6.20 25.19 3.77
C ALA A 19 -6.13 25.19 5.31
N VAL A 20 -6.18 24.01 5.94
CA VAL A 20 -6.06 23.89 7.41
C VAL A 20 -4.67 24.32 7.91
N LEU A 21 -3.61 24.04 7.13
CA LEU A 21 -2.25 24.48 7.43
C LEU A 21 -2.01 25.97 7.20
N GLY A 22 -2.95 26.66 6.55
CA GLY A 22 -2.80 28.07 6.18
C GLY A 22 -1.86 28.30 5.00
N TYR A 23 -1.60 27.26 4.18
CA TYR A 23 -0.80 27.38 2.97
C TYR A 23 -1.57 28.04 1.85
N LYS A 24 -0.90 28.94 1.13
CA LYS A 24 -1.39 29.48 -0.13
C LYS A 24 -1.08 28.48 -1.26
N LYS A 25 -1.79 28.60 -2.38
CA LYS A 25 -1.61 27.72 -3.52
C LYS A 25 -0.15 27.72 -4.03
N GLU A 26 0.48 28.87 -4.04
CA GLU A 26 1.89 29.05 -4.44
C GLU A 26 2.88 28.23 -3.58
N ASP A 27 2.54 27.94 -2.30
CA ASP A 27 3.42 27.22 -1.39
C ASP A 27 3.53 25.72 -1.72
N TYR A 28 2.51 25.16 -2.37
CA TYR A 28 2.43 23.72 -2.65
C TYR A 28 1.99 23.37 -4.09
N GLU A 29 1.90 24.33 -4.98
CA GLU A 29 1.47 24.10 -6.38
C GLU A 29 2.30 23.01 -7.06
N PHE A 30 3.60 22.96 -6.77
CA PHE A 30 4.50 21.94 -7.33
C PHE A 30 4.13 20.51 -6.93
N VAL A 31 3.45 20.30 -5.79
CA VAL A 31 2.98 18.96 -5.35
C VAL A 31 1.75 18.51 -6.17
N ARG A 32 1.14 19.40 -6.91
CA ARG A 32 -0.04 19.12 -7.72
C ARG A 32 0.29 18.58 -9.11
N TYR A 33 1.56 18.54 -9.47
CA TYR A 33 2.02 18.08 -10.78
C TYR A 33 3.17 17.07 -10.62
N PRO A 34 3.17 15.97 -11.40
CA PRO A 34 4.33 15.10 -11.43
C PRO A 34 5.52 15.81 -12.08
N GLU A 35 6.70 15.55 -11.56
CA GLU A 35 7.96 16.09 -12.13
C GLU A 35 8.26 15.48 -13.50
N ARG A 36 7.83 14.23 -13.74
CA ARG A 36 8.09 13.53 -15.01
C ARG A 36 7.05 12.47 -15.27
N GLU A 37 6.55 12.44 -16.50
CA GLU A 37 5.69 11.42 -17.05
C GLU A 37 6.38 10.80 -18.26
N LEU A 38 6.50 9.48 -18.32
CA LEU A 38 7.13 8.75 -19.41
C LEU A 38 6.20 7.64 -19.89
N THR A 39 5.82 7.72 -21.16
CA THR A 39 5.10 6.67 -21.88
C THR A 39 6.02 6.01 -22.89
N VAL A 40 6.06 4.69 -22.92
CA VAL A 40 6.95 3.91 -23.79
C VAL A 40 6.20 2.81 -24.52
N SER A 41 6.66 2.51 -25.75
CA SER A 41 6.24 1.34 -26.52
C SER A 41 7.25 0.22 -26.37
N ILE A 42 6.78 -0.98 -26.03
CA ILE A 42 7.60 -2.15 -25.73
C ILE A 42 7.27 -3.24 -26.75
N PRO A 43 8.03 -3.37 -27.86
CA PRO A 43 7.87 -4.48 -28.80
C PRO A 43 8.42 -5.77 -28.19
N VAL A 44 7.60 -6.82 -28.18
CA VAL A 44 7.94 -8.14 -27.67
C VAL A 44 7.71 -9.18 -28.77
N ARG A 45 8.72 -10.02 -29.02
CA ARG A 45 8.54 -11.21 -29.85
C ARG A 45 7.86 -12.28 -29.04
N MET A 46 6.67 -12.69 -29.46
CA MET A 46 5.86 -13.69 -28.81
C MET A 46 6.42 -15.10 -29.11
N ASP A 47 5.94 -16.11 -28.40
CA ASP A 47 6.43 -17.48 -28.52
C ASP A 47 6.11 -18.12 -29.89
N ASP A 48 5.05 -17.68 -30.55
CA ASP A 48 4.70 -18.07 -31.91
C ASP A 48 5.45 -17.29 -33.01
N GLY A 49 6.30 -16.34 -32.63
CA GLY A 49 7.17 -15.59 -33.52
C GLY A 49 6.62 -14.22 -34.00
N HIS A 50 5.35 -13.90 -33.79
CA HIS A 50 4.87 -12.55 -34.10
C HIS A 50 5.41 -11.50 -33.13
N VAL A 51 5.25 -10.23 -33.44
CA VAL A 51 5.63 -9.12 -32.55
C VAL A 51 4.37 -8.42 -32.06
N GLU A 52 4.22 -8.36 -30.74
CA GLU A 52 3.19 -7.55 -30.09
C GLU A 52 3.83 -6.32 -29.43
N VAL A 53 3.12 -5.19 -29.42
CA VAL A 53 3.63 -3.93 -28.84
C VAL A 53 2.76 -3.55 -27.65
N PHE A 54 3.38 -3.48 -26.48
CA PHE A 54 2.74 -3.11 -25.23
C PHE A 54 3.04 -1.66 -24.86
N SER A 55 2.05 -0.98 -24.23
CA SER A 55 2.24 0.36 -23.68
C SER A 55 2.70 0.26 -22.23
N GLY A 56 3.80 0.95 -21.90
CA GLY A 56 4.33 1.06 -20.55
C GLY A 56 4.39 2.51 -20.09
N TYR A 57 4.24 2.71 -18.79
CA TYR A 57 4.19 4.03 -18.15
C TYR A 57 5.13 4.06 -16.94
N ARG A 58 5.86 5.18 -16.74
CA ARG A 58 6.53 5.48 -15.47
C ARG A 58 6.34 6.95 -15.15
N VAL A 59 5.70 7.23 -14.02
CA VAL A 59 5.48 8.58 -13.50
C VAL A 59 6.30 8.77 -12.24
N GLN A 60 7.13 9.81 -12.23
CA GLN A 60 7.85 10.32 -11.05
C GLN A 60 7.11 11.57 -10.60
N HIS A 61 6.35 11.42 -9.50
CA HIS A 61 5.51 12.52 -9.03
C HIS A 61 6.33 13.56 -8.26
N SER A 62 7.22 13.12 -7.38
CA SER A 62 8.09 14.04 -6.64
C SER A 62 9.40 13.37 -6.27
N THR A 63 10.50 14.14 -6.32
CA THR A 63 11.81 13.79 -5.79
C THR A 63 12.25 14.74 -4.68
N ALA A 64 11.37 15.59 -4.16
CA ALA A 64 11.69 16.59 -3.15
C ALA A 64 12.38 15.98 -1.91
N ARG A 65 11.97 14.79 -1.47
CA ARG A 65 12.51 14.09 -0.30
C ARG A 65 13.62 13.06 -0.62
N GLY A 66 13.93 12.83 -1.88
CA GLY A 66 14.93 11.85 -2.31
C GLY A 66 14.50 11.09 -3.57
N ALA A 67 15.14 9.96 -3.84
CA ALA A 67 14.81 9.14 -5.00
C ALA A 67 13.32 8.82 -5.08
N ALA A 68 12.74 8.85 -6.26
CA ALA A 68 11.35 8.46 -6.45
C ALA A 68 11.16 6.96 -6.14
N LYS A 69 9.99 6.57 -5.60
CA LYS A 69 9.73 5.18 -5.17
C LYS A 69 8.30 4.80 -5.43
N GLY A 70 8.10 3.62 -6.05
CA GLY A 70 6.76 3.06 -6.21
C GLY A 70 6.71 1.83 -7.11
N GLY A 71 5.63 1.05 -6.97
CA GLY A 71 5.45 -0.21 -7.66
C GLY A 71 5.24 -0.11 -9.16
N ILE A 72 5.33 -1.25 -9.84
CA ILE A 72 4.98 -1.43 -11.24
C ILE A 72 3.84 -2.44 -11.30
N ARG A 73 2.69 -2.08 -11.91
CA ARG A 73 1.57 -2.98 -12.10
C ARG A 73 1.45 -3.48 -13.53
N PHE A 74 1.04 -4.72 -13.68
CA PHE A 74 0.66 -5.29 -14.96
C PHE A 74 -0.86 -5.49 -14.98
N HIS A 75 -1.57 -4.66 -15.72
CA HIS A 75 -3.02 -4.71 -15.74
C HIS A 75 -3.56 -4.26 -17.11
N PRO A 76 -4.60 -4.93 -17.67
CA PRO A 76 -5.14 -4.59 -18.99
C PRO A 76 -5.77 -3.19 -19.07
N GLN A 77 -6.17 -2.62 -17.95
CA GLN A 77 -6.75 -1.28 -17.86
C GLN A 77 -5.75 -0.21 -17.41
N SER A 78 -4.48 -0.57 -17.19
CA SER A 78 -3.47 0.42 -16.80
C SER A 78 -3.35 1.52 -17.85
N ASP A 79 -3.44 2.76 -17.36
CA ASP A 79 -3.27 3.97 -18.17
C ASP A 79 -2.45 5.03 -17.43
N GLU A 80 -2.15 6.10 -18.13
CA GLU A 80 -1.34 7.20 -17.63
C GLU A 80 -1.97 7.92 -16.43
N ASN A 81 -3.30 8.15 -16.46
CA ASN A 81 -4.00 8.86 -15.40
C ASN A 81 -4.04 8.05 -14.10
N GLU A 82 -4.28 6.75 -14.19
CA GLU A 82 -4.22 5.83 -13.05
C GLU A 82 -2.81 5.83 -12.44
N VAL A 83 -1.78 5.66 -13.27
CA VAL A 83 -0.38 5.62 -12.82
C VAL A 83 0.03 6.94 -12.17
N LYS A 84 -0.44 8.07 -12.68
CA LYS A 84 -0.24 9.41 -12.13
C LYS A 84 -0.84 9.56 -10.73
N ALA A 85 -2.09 9.15 -10.55
CA ALA A 85 -2.75 9.18 -9.24
C ALA A 85 -1.99 8.33 -8.22
N LEU A 86 -1.62 7.12 -8.62
CA LEU A 86 -0.88 6.20 -7.75
C LEU A 86 0.53 6.71 -7.41
N ALA A 87 1.21 7.42 -8.32
CA ALA A 87 2.50 8.04 -8.06
C ALA A 87 2.40 9.17 -7.01
N ALA A 88 1.34 9.97 -7.08
CA ALA A 88 1.07 11.01 -6.09
C ALA A 88 0.78 10.41 -4.70
N TRP A 89 -0.02 9.35 -4.61
CA TRP A 89 -0.24 8.62 -3.35
C TRP A 89 1.07 8.05 -2.77
N MET A 90 2.01 7.62 -3.63
CA MET A 90 3.33 7.17 -3.15
C MET A 90 4.13 8.32 -2.51
N THR A 91 4.07 9.54 -3.06
CA THR A 91 4.68 10.72 -2.42
C THR A 91 4.12 10.94 -1.01
N ILE A 92 2.80 10.88 -0.85
CA ILE A 92 2.13 11.03 0.44
C ILE A 92 2.55 9.93 1.42
N LYS A 93 2.46 8.65 1.01
CA LYS A 93 2.82 7.50 1.87
C LYS A 93 4.27 7.53 2.32
N ASN A 94 5.20 7.82 1.42
CA ASN A 94 6.62 7.90 1.74
C ASN A 94 6.91 9.05 2.72
N ALA A 95 6.20 10.17 2.58
CA ALA A 95 6.32 11.29 3.50
C ALA A 95 5.75 10.95 4.89
N ILE A 96 4.59 10.26 4.98
CA ILE A 96 4.01 9.81 6.26
C ILE A 96 4.94 8.82 6.97
N GLY A 97 5.47 7.82 6.26
CA GLY A 97 6.44 6.86 6.79
C GLY A 97 7.78 7.47 7.18
N ASN A 98 7.97 8.76 6.92
CA ASN A 98 9.21 9.50 7.13
C ASN A 98 10.45 8.75 6.64
N ILE A 99 10.38 8.31 5.38
CA ILE A 99 11.48 7.68 4.66
C ILE A 99 12.01 8.64 3.60
N PRO A 100 13.31 8.56 3.24
CA PRO A 100 13.95 9.52 2.33
C PRO A 100 13.64 9.19 0.86
N TYR A 101 12.36 9.12 0.53
CA TYR A 101 11.87 8.88 -0.81
C TYR A 101 10.82 9.91 -1.23
N GLY A 102 10.84 10.23 -2.50
CA GLY A 102 9.72 10.82 -3.21
C GLY A 102 8.71 9.75 -3.65
N GLY A 103 7.90 10.05 -4.66
CA GLY A 103 6.88 9.14 -5.14
C GLY A 103 6.98 8.87 -6.64
N ALA A 104 6.81 7.60 -7.01
CA ALA A 104 6.68 7.17 -8.39
C ALA A 104 5.67 6.02 -8.52
N LYS A 105 5.25 5.77 -9.74
CA LYS A 105 4.48 4.58 -10.11
C LYS A 105 4.78 4.19 -11.55
N GLY A 106 4.72 2.89 -11.82
CA GLY A 106 4.80 2.36 -13.17
C GLY A 106 3.64 1.42 -13.49
N GLY A 107 3.43 1.17 -14.75
CA GLY A 107 2.45 0.19 -15.22
C GLY A 107 2.74 -0.26 -16.64
N ILE A 108 2.28 -1.46 -16.97
CA ILE A 108 2.21 -1.94 -18.35
C ILE A 108 0.76 -2.34 -18.62
N ARG A 109 0.21 -1.87 -19.73
CA ARG A 109 -1.11 -2.29 -20.19
C ARG A 109 -1.01 -3.69 -20.78
N VAL A 110 -1.28 -4.70 -19.97
CA VAL A 110 -1.17 -6.12 -20.33
C VAL A 110 -2.05 -6.98 -19.43
N ASP A 111 -2.59 -8.07 -19.97
CA ASP A 111 -3.13 -9.16 -19.16
C ASP A 111 -2.03 -10.23 -19.01
N PRO A 112 -1.33 -10.27 -17.86
CA PRO A 112 -0.18 -11.17 -17.68
C PRO A 112 -0.59 -12.66 -17.65
N HIS A 113 -1.86 -12.98 -17.41
CA HIS A 113 -2.36 -14.35 -17.42
C HIS A 113 -2.45 -14.94 -18.85
N LYS A 114 -2.38 -14.10 -19.87
CA LYS A 114 -2.34 -14.51 -21.29
C LYS A 114 -0.94 -14.74 -21.81
N LEU A 115 0.09 -14.38 -21.06
CA LEU A 115 1.49 -14.48 -21.46
C LEU A 115 2.15 -15.70 -20.83
N SER A 116 3.04 -16.33 -21.58
CA SER A 116 3.96 -17.31 -21.02
C SER A 116 4.98 -16.67 -20.09
N GLN A 117 5.62 -17.46 -19.24
CA GLN A 117 6.71 -16.99 -18.38
C GLN A 117 7.83 -16.31 -19.19
N ARG A 118 8.16 -16.85 -20.38
CA ARG A 118 9.21 -16.29 -21.25
C ARG A 118 8.77 -14.97 -21.90
N GLU A 119 7.51 -14.85 -22.25
CA GLU A 119 6.94 -13.59 -22.76
C GLU A 119 6.92 -12.50 -21.70
N LEU A 120 6.52 -12.84 -20.47
CA LEU A 120 6.58 -11.93 -19.31
C LEU A 120 8.01 -11.46 -19.02
N GLU A 121 8.99 -12.35 -19.11
CA GLU A 121 10.40 -11.99 -18.96
C GLU A 121 10.85 -11.02 -20.04
N ARG A 122 10.56 -11.31 -21.32
CA ARG A 122 10.90 -10.42 -22.43
C ARG A 122 10.24 -9.05 -22.31
N LEU A 123 8.96 -9.03 -21.92
CA LEU A 123 8.20 -7.80 -21.67
C LEU A 123 8.84 -6.98 -20.54
N THR A 124 9.15 -7.60 -19.42
CA THR A 124 9.78 -6.95 -18.27
C THR A 124 11.14 -6.36 -18.63
N ARG A 125 12.01 -7.14 -19.25
CA ARG A 125 13.33 -6.67 -19.68
C ARG A 125 13.23 -5.57 -20.74
N GLY A 126 12.28 -5.68 -21.67
CA GLY A 126 11.99 -4.64 -22.66
C GLY A 126 11.56 -3.33 -22.01
N TYR A 127 10.71 -3.40 -20.98
CA TYR A 127 10.31 -2.23 -20.21
C TYR A 127 11.49 -1.60 -19.48
N VAL A 128 12.33 -2.40 -18.80
CA VAL A 128 13.54 -1.89 -18.12
C VAL A 128 14.44 -1.12 -19.07
N ARG A 129 14.71 -1.64 -20.27
CA ARG A 129 15.52 -0.93 -21.30
C ARG A 129 14.96 0.45 -21.65
N LYS A 130 13.63 0.59 -21.67
CA LYS A 130 12.97 1.86 -22.01
C LYS A 130 13.01 2.87 -20.85
N ILE A 131 12.90 2.41 -19.60
CA ILE A 131 12.93 3.29 -18.43
C ILE A 131 14.31 3.40 -17.78
N TYR A 132 15.31 2.66 -18.22
CA TYR A 132 16.67 2.64 -17.67
C TYR A 132 17.27 4.03 -17.39
N PRO A 133 17.14 5.04 -18.27
CA PRO A 133 17.73 6.35 -18.02
C PRO A 133 17.19 7.06 -16.77
N ILE A 134 15.97 6.73 -16.33
CA ILE A 134 15.29 7.43 -15.25
C ILE A 134 15.20 6.61 -13.96
N ILE A 135 15.45 5.29 -13.98
CA ILE A 135 15.50 4.45 -12.79
C ILE A 135 16.92 4.27 -12.24
N GLY A 136 17.01 3.85 -11.01
CA GLY A 136 18.30 3.54 -10.35
C GLY A 136 18.20 3.68 -8.84
N PRO A 137 19.18 3.14 -8.10
CA PRO A 137 19.15 3.14 -6.64
C PRO A 137 19.02 4.54 -6.02
N ASP A 138 19.53 5.55 -6.69
CA ASP A 138 19.56 6.95 -6.24
C ASP A 138 18.65 7.88 -7.05
N LYS A 139 17.85 7.34 -8.00
CA LYS A 139 16.98 8.11 -8.90
C LYS A 139 15.51 7.77 -8.70
N ASP A 140 15.17 6.52 -8.97
CA ASP A 140 13.81 5.99 -8.90
C ASP A 140 13.88 4.47 -8.71
N VAL A 141 13.26 3.99 -7.63
CA VAL A 141 13.35 2.60 -7.18
C VAL A 141 12.01 1.91 -7.33
N PRO A 142 11.81 1.09 -8.38
CA PRO A 142 10.61 0.28 -8.55
C PRO A 142 10.38 -0.74 -7.42
N ALA A 143 9.17 -1.28 -7.38
CA ALA A 143 8.74 -2.31 -6.44
C ALA A 143 7.62 -3.17 -7.05
N PRO A 144 7.21 -4.29 -6.42
CA PRO A 144 6.04 -5.03 -6.85
C PRO A 144 4.74 -4.25 -6.64
N ASP A 145 3.75 -4.54 -7.45
CA ASP A 145 2.37 -4.08 -7.36
C ASP A 145 1.44 -5.15 -7.95
N VAL A 146 0.22 -4.79 -8.38
CA VAL A 146 -0.75 -5.72 -8.96
C VAL A 146 -0.12 -6.52 -10.10
N ASN A 147 -0.26 -7.85 -10.01
CA ASN A 147 0.24 -8.84 -10.98
C ASN A 147 1.75 -8.79 -11.26
N THR A 148 2.54 -8.22 -10.35
CA THR A 148 3.99 -8.36 -10.35
C THR A 148 4.49 -8.97 -9.04
N ASN A 149 5.63 -9.61 -9.05
CA ASN A 149 6.13 -10.40 -7.95
C ASN A 149 7.66 -10.38 -7.86
N GLY A 150 8.22 -11.12 -6.92
CA GLY A 150 9.67 -11.21 -6.73
C GLY A 150 10.44 -11.67 -7.96
N GLN A 151 9.88 -12.58 -8.77
CA GLN A 151 10.52 -13.04 -9.99
C GLN A 151 10.66 -11.91 -11.03
N ILE A 152 9.62 -11.10 -11.19
CA ILE A 152 9.66 -9.91 -12.06
C ILE A 152 10.68 -8.90 -11.54
N MET A 153 10.76 -8.70 -10.22
CA MET A 153 11.75 -7.81 -9.61
C MET A 153 13.19 -8.32 -9.82
N ALA A 154 13.39 -9.64 -9.78
CA ALA A 154 14.68 -10.24 -10.09
C ALA A 154 15.10 -9.98 -11.56
N TRP A 155 14.18 -10.11 -12.53
CA TRP A 155 14.45 -9.76 -13.92
C TRP A 155 14.76 -8.27 -14.12
N ILE A 156 14.09 -7.38 -13.37
CA ILE A 156 14.40 -5.94 -13.40
C ILE A 156 15.83 -5.69 -12.91
N ALA A 157 16.21 -6.29 -11.78
CA ALA A 157 17.56 -6.14 -11.23
C ALA A 157 18.65 -6.66 -12.16
N ASP A 158 18.42 -7.83 -12.75
CA ASP A 158 19.35 -8.47 -13.68
C ASP A 158 19.52 -7.68 -14.99
N GLU A 159 18.41 -7.23 -15.60
CA GLU A 159 18.47 -6.41 -16.80
C GLU A 159 19.14 -5.05 -16.54
N TYR A 160 18.85 -4.44 -15.38
CA TYR A 160 19.52 -3.21 -14.98
C TYR A 160 21.04 -3.42 -14.81
N ALA A 161 21.43 -4.54 -14.20
CA ALA A 161 22.85 -4.87 -14.04
C ALA A 161 23.55 -5.08 -15.39
N ALA A 162 22.89 -5.74 -16.34
CA ALA A 162 23.41 -5.91 -17.70
C ALA A 162 23.62 -4.56 -18.42
N LEU A 163 22.69 -3.63 -18.24
CA LEU A 163 22.78 -2.30 -18.87
C LEU A 163 23.79 -1.37 -18.18
N SER A 164 23.91 -1.45 -16.86
CA SER A 164 24.80 -0.59 -16.06
C SER A 164 26.23 -1.14 -15.94
N GLY A 165 26.45 -2.41 -16.31
CA GLY A 165 27.73 -3.10 -16.17
C GLY A 165 28.09 -3.48 -14.73
N SER A 166 27.16 -3.38 -13.78
CA SER A 166 27.41 -3.72 -12.36
C SER A 166 26.14 -4.20 -11.64
N TRP A 167 26.31 -5.14 -10.72
CA TRP A 167 25.21 -5.59 -9.86
C TRP A 167 24.84 -4.52 -8.84
N GLN A 168 23.63 -3.95 -8.95
CA GLN A 168 23.11 -2.91 -8.09
C GLN A 168 21.75 -3.32 -7.52
N PRO A 169 21.71 -4.19 -6.48
CA PRO A 169 20.46 -4.75 -5.98
C PRO A 169 19.48 -3.71 -5.41
N GLY A 170 19.97 -2.53 -5.03
CA GLY A 170 19.16 -1.41 -4.57
C GLY A 170 18.32 -0.73 -5.66
N VAL A 171 18.45 -1.12 -6.95
CA VAL A 171 17.64 -0.54 -8.03
C VAL A 171 16.15 -0.86 -7.91
N VAL A 172 15.80 -1.96 -7.26
CA VAL A 172 14.41 -2.44 -7.10
C VAL A 172 14.25 -3.14 -5.76
N THR A 173 13.07 -3.08 -5.18
CA THR A 173 12.74 -3.77 -3.92
C THR A 173 11.64 -4.81 -4.12
N GLY A 174 11.49 -5.73 -3.18
CA GLY A 174 10.56 -6.87 -3.28
C GLY A 174 11.15 -8.06 -4.04
N LYS A 175 12.48 -8.15 -4.08
CA LYS A 175 13.20 -9.27 -4.68
C LYS A 175 13.10 -10.54 -3.83
N PRO A 176 13.31 -11.73 -4.43
CA PRO A 176 13.60 -12.95 -3.67
C PRO A 176 14.83 -12.78 -2.77
N LEU A 177 14.87 -13.48 -1.65
CA LEU A 177 16.03 -13.47 -0.72
C LEU A 177 17.34 -13.82 -1.42
N SER A 178 17.30 -14.76 -2.37
CA SER A 178 18.46 -15.18 -3.16
C SER A 178 19.07 -14.06 -4.04
N THR A 179 18.34 -12.98 -4.28
CA THR A 179 18.76 -11.85 -5.12
C THR A 179 18.80 -10.53 -4.37
N GLY A 180 18.91 -10.58 -3.04
CA GLY A 180 19.01 -9.40 -2.19
C GLY A 180 17.68 -8.90 -1.63
N GLY A 181 16.69 -9.77 -1.53
CA GLY A 181 15.48 -9.51 -0.76
C GLY A 181 15.75 -9.43 0.74
N SER A 182 14.79 -8.98 1.51
CA SER A 182 14.91 -8.80 2.96
C SER A 182 13.95 -9.70 3.72
N LEU A 183 14.42 -10.31 4.81
CA LEU A 183 13.57 -10.98 5.79
C LEU A 183 12.53 -9.99 6.34
N GLY A 184 11.35 -10.49 6.72
CA GLY A 184 10.25 -9.67 7.25
C GLY A 184 9.49 -8.83 6.22
N ARG A 185 10.02 -8.67 4.97
CA ARG A 185 9.42 -7.79 3.96
C ARG A 185 8.02 -8.25 3.54
N ASN A 186 7.78 -9.55 3.45
CA ASN A 186 6.49 -10.10 2.98
C ASN A 186 5.34 -9.81 3.96
N GLU A 187 5.63 -9.73 5.24
CA GLU A 187 4.66 -9.46 6.30
C GLU A 187 4.56 -7.96 6.66
N ALA A 188 5.45 -7.13 6.14
CA ALA A 188 5.63 -5.75 6.58
C ALA A 188 4.35 -4.91 6.55
N THR A 189 3.43 -5.12 5.59
CA THR A 189 2.17 -4.40 5.52
C THR A 189 1.22 -4.84 6.65
N GLY A 190 0.97 -6.15 6.78
CA GLY A 190 0.11 -6.70 7.83
C GLY A 190 0.66 -6.41 9.24
N ARG A 191 1.96 -6.51 9.41
CA ARG A 191 2.67 -6.19 10.67
C ARG A 191 2.58 -4.70 10.99
N GLY A 192 2.70 -3.85 9.99
CA GLY A 192 2.51 -2.39 10.15
C GLY A 192 1.09 -2.03 10.60
N LEU A 193 0.07 -2.69 10.04
CA LEU A 193 -1.32 -2.52 10.46
C LEU A 193 -1.52 -2.94 11.92
N MET A 194 -0.94 -4.08 12.33
CA MET A 194 -0.97 -4.52 13.72
C MET A 194 -0.30 -3.49 14.66
N PHE A 195 0.87 -2.94 14.31
CA PHE A 195 1.52 -1.90 15.10
C PHE A 195 0.71 -0.59 15.15
N THR A 196 0.00 -0.25 14.08
CA THR A 196 -0.90 0.91 14.06
C THR A 196 -2.06 0.73 15.04
N LEU A 197 -2.70 -0.45 15.03
CA LEU A 197 -3.77 -0.77 15.96
C LEU A 197 -3.27 -0.85 17.41
N GLU A 198 -2.11 -1.47 17.66
CA GLU A 198 -1.46 -1.52 18.98
C GLU A 198 -1.21 -0.10 19.53
N THR A 199 -0.70 0.80 18.70
CA THR A 199 -0.44 2.19 19.11
C THR A 199 -1.75 2.95 19.37
N TRP A 200 -2.79 2.71 18.55
CA TRP A 200 -4.11 3.26 18.79
C TRP A 200 -4.70 2.77 20.12
N CYS A 201 -4.57 1.50 20.44
CA CYS A 201 -5.01 0.93 21.72
C CYS A 201 -4.32 1.62 22.91
N GLU A 202 -2.99 1.80 22.84
CA GLU A 202 -2.24 2.48 23.90
C GLU A 202 -2.74 3.93 24.11
N LYS A 203 -2.98 4.68 23.02
CA LYS A 203 -3.48 6.06 23.10
C LYS A 203 -4.90 6.16 23.67
N ASN A 204 -5.70 5.12 23.49
CA ASN A 204 -7.08 5.07 23.94
C ASN A 204 -7.26 4.25 25.23
N HIS A 205 -6.17 3.87 25.92
CA HIS A 205 -6.19 3.07 27.16
C HIS A 205 -6.95 1.76 27.00
N LYS A 206 -6.80 1.09 25.86
CA LYS A 206 -7.39 -0.22 25.54
C LYS A 206 -6.28 -1.25 25.40
N GLU A 207 -6.63 -2.52 25.55
CA GLU A 207 -5.74 -3.63 25.25
C GLU A 207 -6.23 -4.39 24.01
N MET A 208 -5.32 -4.85 23.16
CA MET A 208 -5.70 -5.57 21.94
C MET A 208 -6.51 -6.84 22.25
N LYS A 209 -6.24 -7.51 23.38
CA LYS A 209 -6.95 -8.72 23.79
C LYS A 209 -8.44 -8.50 24.13
N ASP A 210 -8.84 -7.26 24.40
CA ASP A 210 -10.21 -6.89 24.73
C ASP A 210 -11.02 -6.53 23.46
N LEU A 211 -10.39 -6.49 22.29
CA LEU A 211 -11.03 -6.12 21.03
C LEU A 211 -11.64 -7.32 20.32
N THR A 212 -12.82 -7.07 19.76
CA THR A 212 -13.43 -7.91 18.72
C THR A 212 -13.22 -7.29 17.35
N MET A 213 -13.05 -8.12 16.32
CA MET A 213 -12.74 -7.64 14.97
C MET A 213 -13.51 -8.40 13.89
N ILE A 214 -13.92 -7.65 12.88
CA ILE A 214 -14.41 -8.13 11.58
C ILE A 214 -13.35 -7.86 10.54
N VAL A 215 -13.10 -8.80 9.63
CA VAL A 215 -12.11 -8.67 8.58
C VAL A 215 -12.78 -8.82 7.22
N GLN A 216 -12.58 -7.85 6.34
CA GLN A 216 -12.95 -7.96 4.93
C GLN A 216 -11.71 -8.12 4.07
N GLY A 217 -11.58 -9.28 3.44
CA GLY A 217 -10.43 -9.65 2.63
C GLY A 217 -9.41 -10.48 3.39
N PHE A 218 -9.15 -11.71 2.93
CA PHE A 218 -8.18 -12.63 3.54
C PHE A 218 -7.02 -12.97 2.57
N GLY A 219 -6.65 -11.97 1.76
CA GLY A 219 -5.46 -12.01 0.89
C GLY A 219 -4.16 -11.76 1.66
N ASN A 220 -3.09 -11.31 0.96
CA ASN A 220 -1.78 -11.07 1.56
C ASN A 220 -1.81 -10.18 2.81
N VAL A 221 -2.50 -9.06 2.75
CA VAL A 221 -2.55 -8.08 3.84
C VAL A 221 -3.50 -8.55 4.93
N GLY A 222 -4.70 -8.97 4.53
CA GLY A 222 -5.73 -9.36 5.48
C GLY A 222 -5.36 -10.61 6.28
N SER A 223 -4.82 -11.65 5.64
CA SER A 223 -4.46 -12.89 6.34
C SER A 223 -3.29 -12.70 7.32
N VAL A 224 -2.23 -12.01 6.89
CA VAL A 224 -1.07 -11.71 7.76
C VAL A 224 -1.48 -10.75 8.90
N GLY A 225 -2.22 -9.68 8.58
CA GLY A 225 -2.71 -8.75 9.59
C GLY A 225 -3.60 -9.43 10.63
N SER A 226 -4.55 -10.26 10.19
CA SER A 226 -5.43 -11.03 11.07
C SER A 226 -4.66 -11.97 11.98
N LEU A 227 -3.70 -12.74 11.43
CA LEU A 227 -2.87 -13.66 12.22
C LEU A 227 -2.11 -12.91 13.32
N LEU A 228 -1.42 -11.82 12.96
CA LEU A 228 -0.60 -11.06 13.91
C LEU A 228 -1.46 -10.37 14.98
N MET A 229 -2.64 -9.85 14.64
CA MET A 229 -3.57 -9.25 15.59
C MET A 229 -4.19 -10.32 16.50
N HIS A 230 -4.53 -11.50 15.95
CA HIS A 230 -4.99 -12.64 16.73
C HIS A 230 -3.94 -13.10 17.76
N GLN A 231 -2.67 -13.20 17.35
CA GLN A 231 -1.56 -13.52 18.26
C GLN A 231 -1.36 -12.49 19.40
N LYS A 232 -1.83 -11.26 19.20
CA LYS A 232 -1.91 -10.22 20.24
C LYS A 232 -3.21 -10.28 21.06
N GLY A 233 -4.05 -11.28 20.85
CA GLY A 233 -5.26 -11.54 21.59
C GLY A 233 -6.55 -10.98 21.02
N VAL A 234 -6.52 -10.31 19.86
CA VAL A 234 -7.74 -9.82 19.21
C VAL A 234 -8.65 -10.99 18.84
N LYS A 235 -9.92 -10.93 19.26
CA LYS A 235 -10.92 -11.94 18.90
C LYS A 235 -11.53 -11.60 17.54
N ILE A 236 -11.20 -12.36 16.50
CA ILE A 236 -11.76 -12.17 15.17
C ILE A 236 -12.99 -13.05 15.02
N THR A 237 -14.16 -12.43 14.87
CA THR A 237 -15.45 -13.12 14.83
C THR A 237 -15.99 -13.34 13.43
N THR A 238 -15.55 -12.51 12.47
CA THR A 238 -16.05 -12.58 11.08
C THR A 238 -14.93 -12.35 10.10
N ILE A 239 -14.84 -13.20 9.08
CA ILE A 239 -13.92 -13.04 7.95
C ILE A 239 -14.70 -13.24 6.66
N GLY A 240 -14.62 -12.22 5.77
CA GLY A 240 -15.13 -12.32 4.40
C GLY A 240 -14.00 -12.34 3.39
N ASP A 241 -14.05 -13.26 2.43
CA ASP A 241 -13.20 -13.28 1.26
C ASP A 241 -14.03 -13.44 -0.04
N ILE A 242 -13.38 -13.64 -1.17
CA ILE A 242 -14.05 -13.84 -2.47
C ILE A 242 -14.93 -15.12 -2.53
N ASN A 243 -14.75 -16.06 -1.58
CA ASN A 243 -15.41 -17.36 -1.55
C ASN A 243 -16.58 -17.40 -0.55
N GLY A 244 -16.74 -16.36 0.27
CA GLY A 244 -17.83 -16.25 1.24
C GLY A 244 -17.42 -15.56 2.53
N THR A 245 -18.34 -15.53 3.48
CA THR A 245 -18.18 -14.89 4.78
C THR A 245 -18.41 -15.89 5.90
N TRP A 246 -17.39 -16.15 6.72
CA TRP A 246 -17.41 -17.02 7.91
C TRP A 246 -17.65 -16.18 9.14
N HIS A 247 -18.57 -16.63 10.00
CA HIS A 247 -18.88 -15.99 11.26
C HIS A 247 -18.88 -17.01 12.41
N LYS A 248 -18.28 -16.63 13.55
CA LYS A 248 -18.30 -17.41 14.79
C LYS A 248 -18.17 -16.46 15.98
N GLU A 249 -19.24 -16.30 16.75
CA GLU A 249 -19.28 -15.37 17.89
C GLU A 249 -18.16 -15.63 18.91
N ALA A 250 -17.82 -16.91 19.13
CA ALA A 250 -16.72 -17.30 20.02
C ALA A 250 -15.32 -16.93 19.50
N GLY A 251 -15.21 -16.52 18.22
CA GLY A 251 -13.96 -16.29 17.49
C GLY A 251 -13.61 -17.43 16.55
N LEU A 252 -13.13 -17.08 15.36
CA LEU A 252 -12.64 -18.00 14.34
C LEU A 252 -11.21 -18.47 14.66
N ASP A 253 -10.86 -19.67 14.22
CA ASP A 253 -9.49 -20.21 14.30
C ASP A 253 -8.62 -19.61 13.18
N ILE A 254 -8.00 -18.49 13.49
CA ILE A 254 -7.23 -17.69 12.51
C ILE A 254 -5.96 -18.41 12.09
N GLU A 255 -5.34 -19.20 12.96
CA GLU A 255 -4.15 -19.96 12.62
C GLU A 255 -4.49 -21.06 11.61
N ALA A 256 -5.55 -21.82 11.84
CA ALA A 256 -6.03 -22.83 10.89
C ALA A 256 -6.46 -22.21 9.56
N MET A 257 -7.16 -21.06 9.56
CA MET A 257 -7.54 -20.34 8.34
C MET A 257 -6.31 -19.85 7.56
N TYR A 258 -5.31 -19.35 8.25
CA TYR A 258 -4.07 -18.86 7.63
C TYR A 258 -3.28 -20.00 6.98
N GLU A 259 -3.12 -21.14 7.68
CA GLU A 259 -2.44 -22.32 7.14
C GLU A 259 -3.20 -22.91 5.94
N TYR A 260 -4.54 -22.98 6.04
CA TYR A 260 -5.38 -23.42 4.93
C TYR A 260 -5.20 -22.52 3.70
N ALA A 261 -5.32 -21.21 3.87
CA ALA A 261 -5.17 -20.26 2.77
C ALA A 261 -3.79 -20.37 2.11
N ASN A 262 -2.70 -20.49 2.88
CA ASN A 262 -1.35 -20.63 2.34
C ASN A 262 -1.17 -21.90 1.51
N SER A 263 -1.77 -23.02 1.93
CA SER A 263 -1.70 -24.29 1.20
C SER A 263 -2.64 -24.37 -0.02
N HIS A 264 -3.61 -23.45 -0.12
CA HIS A 264 -4.63 -23.42 -1.18
C HIS A 264 -4.56 -22.15 -2.05
N GLY A 265 -3.36 -21.65 -2.34
CA GLY A 265 -3.16 -20.51 -3.22
C GLY A 265 -3.75 -19.19 -2.69
N ARG A 266 -3.77 -19.03 -1.37
CA ARG A 266 -4.34 -17.88 -0.64
C ARG A 266 -5.85 -17.76 -0.79
N SER A 267 -6.54 -18.89 -0.81
CA SER A 267 -7.99 -18.99 -0.93
C SER A 267 -8.57 -19.76 0.23
N LEU A 268 -9.70 -19.30 0.75
CA LEU A 268 -10.50 -20.01 1.75
C LEU A 268 -11.57 -20.92 1.12
N LYS A 269 -11.53 -21.10 -0.21
CA LYS A 269 -12.48 -21.97 -0.91
C LYS A 269 -12.47 -23.40 -0.33
N GLY A 270 -13.61 -23.80 0.23
CA GLY A 270 -13.76 -25.13 0.84
C GLY A 270 -13.31 -25.23 2.30
N TYR A 271 -12.84 -24.14 2.91
CA TYR A 271 -12.56 -24.12 4.34
C TYR A 271 -13.84 -24.32 5.16
N THR A 272 -13.77 -25.14 6.18
CA THR A 272 -14.86 -25.39 7.15
C THR A 272 -14.28 -25.44 8.55
N GLU A 273 -15.02 -24.92 9.51
CA GLU A 273 -14.64 -24.90 10.92
C GLU A 273 -15.86 -25.26 11.76
N GLU A 274 -15.70 -26.10 12.80
CA GLU A 274 -16.78 -26.47 13.71
C GLU A 274 -17.29 -25.23 14.49
N GLY A 275 -18.58 -25.04 14.47
CA GLY A 275 -19.24 -23.91 15.11
C GLY A 275 -19.16 -22.59 14.37
N ALA A 276 -18.49 -22.54 13.21
CA ALA A 276 -18.57 -21.40 12.30
C ALA A 276 -19.73 -21.59 11.32
N GLU A 277 -20.39 -20.50 10.99
CA GLU A 277 -21.46 -20.45 10.00
C GLU A 277 -21.08 -19.57 8.83
N MET A 278 -21.63 -19.89 7.66
CA MET A 278 -21.53 -19.04 6.48
C MET A 278 -22.71 -18.07 6.47
N ILE A 279 -22.40 -16.78 6.52
CA ILE A 279 -23.40 -15.71 6.44
C ILE A 279 -23.37 -15.04 5.07
N PRO A 280 -24.45 -14.36 4.63
CA PRO A 280 -24.42 -13.57 3.41
C PRO A 280 -23.35 -12.49 3.45
N ASP A 281 -22.59 -12.32 2.35
CA ASP A 281 -21.51 -11.31 2.27
C ASP A 281 -22.02 -9.88 2.55
N SER A 282 -23.30 -9.62 2.21
CA SER A 282 -23.97 -8.35 2.48
C SER A 282 -24.16 -8.05 3.96
N GLU A 283 -23.99 -9.03 4.85
CA GLU A 283 -24.15 -8.89 6.31
C GLU A 283 -22.81 -8.71 7.03
N LEU A 284 -21.68 -8.83 6.33
CA LEU A 284 -20.35 -8.70 6.94
C LEU A 284 -20.23 -7.40 7.76
N PHE A 285 -20.51 -6.25 7.16
CA PHE A 285 -20.38 -4.96 7.84
C PHE A 285 -21.49 -4.68 8.88
N ALA A 286 -22.53 -5.50 8.91
CA ALA A 286 -23.61 -5.39 9.91
C ALA A 286 -23.31 -6.16 11.20
N GLN A 287 -22.25 -6.98 11.22
CA GLN A 287 -21.83 -7.68 12.43
C GLN A 287 -21.28 -6.67 13.45
N LYS A 288 -21.49 -6.96 14.74
CA LYS A 288 -20.97 -6.12 15.83
C LYS A 288 -19.53 -6.46 16.13
N ALA A 289 -18.69 -5.45 16.19
CA ALA A 289 -17.29 -5.56 16.60
C ALA A 289 -16.75 -4.21 17.07
N ASP A 290 -15.60 -4.21 17.73
CA ASP A 290 -14.88 -2.99 18.09
C ASP A 290 -14.12 -2.42 16.90
N VAL A 291 -13.69 -3.26 15.98
CA VAL A 291 -12.87 -2.89 14.82
C VAL A 291 -13.37 -3.59 13.55
N ILE A 292 -13.47 -2.85 12.46
CA ILE A 292 -13.56 -3.40 11.10
C ILE A 292 -12.23 -3.22 10.40
N PHE A 293 -11.59 -4.32 10.04
CA PHE A 293 -10.37 -4.33 9.24
C PHE A 293 -10.71 -4.56 7.77
N VAL A 294 -10.51 -3.54 6.92
CA VAL A 294 -10.84 -3.56 5.49
C VAL A 294 -9.56 -3.78 4.68
N ALA A 295 -9.39 -4.99 4.16
CA ALA A 295 -8.17 -5.43 3.48
C ALA A 295 -8.42 -6.06 2.09
N ALA A 296 -9.62 -5.90 1.53
CA ALA A 296 -9.97 -6.48 0.23
C ALA A 296 -9.58 -5.56 -0.93
N MET A 297 -10.43 -4.62 -1.29
CA MET A 297 -10.30 -3.79 -2.49
C MET A 297 -10.67 -2.33 -2.19
N GLU A 298 -10.51 -1.47 -3.18
CA GLU A 298 -11.00 -0.08 -3.15
C GLU A 298 -12.53 0.00 -3.11
N ASN A 299 -13.07 1.11 -2.61
CA ASN A 299 -14.50 1.46 -2.59
C ASN A 299 -15.41 0.43 -1.91
N GLN A 300 -14.93 -0.29 -0.91
CA GLN A 300 -15.72 -1.26 -0.16
C GLN A 300 -16.69 -0.60 0.81
N LEU A 301 -16.26 0.46 1.48
CA LEU A 301 -17.08 1.31 2.31
C LEU A 301 -17.59 2.48 1.47
N ASN A 302 -18.87 2.44 1.11
CA ASN A 302 -19.53 3.35 0.19
C ASN A 302 -20.98 3.62 0.63
N GLU A 303 -21.75 4.39 -0.13
CA GLU A 303 -23.14 4.74 0.20
C GLU A 303 -24.04 3.55 0.54
N LYS A 304 -23.78 2.35 -0.02
CA LYS A 304 -24.58 1.14 0.21
C LYS A 304 -24.18 0.41 1.49
N THR A 305 -22.90 0.49 1.88
CA THR A 305 -22.32 -0.29 2.97
C THR A 305 -22.09 0.53 4.25
N MET A 306 -21.78 1.83 4.15
CA MET A 306 -21.44 2.68 5.27
C MET A 306 -22.46 2.67 6.41
N LYS A 307 -23.78 2.64 6.08
CA LYS A 307 -24.88 2.64 7.05
C LYS A 307 -25.02 1.33 7.83
N LYS A 308 -24.36 0.26 7.36
CA LYS A 308 -24.35 -1.05 8.03
C LYS A 308 -23.26 -1.13 9.11
N VAL A 309 -22.24 -0.31 9.01
CA VAL A 309 -21.10 -0.29 9.95
C VAL A 309 -21.59 0.05 11.36
N GLN A 310 -21.28 -0.83 12.31
CA GLN A 310 -21.62 -0.65 13.73
C GLN A 310 -20.36 -0.52 14.60
N ALA A 311 -19.18 -0.81 14.06
CA ALA A 311 -17.93 -0.68 14.79
C ALA A 311 -17.52 0.79 14.98
N PRO A 312 -16.99 1.17 16.16
CA PRO A 312 -16.49 2.53 16.40
C PRO A 312 -15.15 2.82 15.73
N LEU A 313 -14.45 1.81 15.21
CA LEU A 313 -13.14 1.94 14.58
C LEU A 313 -13.07 1.17 13.26
N ILE A 314 -12.53 1.83 12.23
CA ILE A 314 -12.19 1.25 10.94
C ILE A 314 -10.68 1.27 10.77
N LEU A 315 -10.07 0.13 10.45
CA LEU A 315 -8.66 -0.01 10.11
C LEU A 315 -8.53 -0.31 8.61
N GLU A 316 -7.98 0.61 7.85
CA GLU A 316 -7.82 0.46 6.40
C GLU A 316 -6.50 -0.22 6.04
N GLY A 317 -6.58 -1.44 5.54
CA GLY A 317 -5.44 -2.19 5.00
C GLY A 317 -5.33 -2.13 3.48
N ALA A 318 -6.46 -2.13 2.77
CA ALA A 318 -6.51 -1.91 1.33
C ALA A 318 -6.23 -0.44 0.98
N ASN A 319 -5.92 -0.15 -0.27
CA ASN A 319 -5.79 1.23 -0.74
C ASN A 319 -7.16 1.80 -1.13
N GLY A 320 -7.51 2.98 -0.63
CA GLY A 320 -8.76 3.67 -0.94
C GLY A 320 -10.03 2.85 -0.69
N PRO A 321 -10.15 2.11 0.43
CA PRO A 321 -11.32 1.25 0.63
C PRO A 321 -12.58 2.03 0.97
N THR A 322 -12.44 3.30 1.40
CA THR A 322 -13.54 4.17 1.81
C THR A 322 -13.73 5.30 0.82
N THR A 323 -14.98 5.48 0.32
CA THR A 323 -15.32 6.60 -0.55
C THR A 323 -15.41 7.91 0.25
N GLU A 324 -15.37 9.06 -0.44
CA GLU A 324 -15.46 10.38 0.21
C GLU A 324 -16.78 10.54 0.98
N GLU A 325 -17.90 10.06 0.42
CA GLU A 325 -19.21 10.11 1.06
C GLU A 325 -19.26 9.24 2.32
N ALA A 326 -18.60 8.09 2.29
CA ALA A 326 -18.53 7.22 3.45
C ALA A 326 -17.61 7.79 4.55
N ASP A 327 -16.48 8.41 4.16
CA ASP A 327 -15.56 9.07 5.10
C ASP A 327 -16.27 10.22 5.84
N ALA A 328 -17.01 11.07 5.11
CA ALA A 328 -17.82 12.13 5.70
C ALA A 328 -18.92 11.60 6.63
N TYR A 329 -19.57 10.51 6.26
CA TYR A 329 -20.57 9.85 7.10
C TYR A 329 -19.96 9.31 8.40
N PHE A 330 -18.78 8.68 8.35
CA PHE A 330 -18.09 8.16 9.51
C PHE A 330 -17.66 9.31 10.45
N GLU A 331 -17.17 10.40 9.90
CA GLU A 331 -16.84 11.60 10.69
C GLU A 331 -18.08 12.15 11.41
N GLU A 332 -19.22 12.29 10.71
CA GLU A 332 -20.49 12.72 11.32
C GLU A 332 -20.98 11.81 12.44
N LYS A 333 -20.76 10.49 12.30
CA LYS A 333 -21.17 9.47 13.29
C LYS A 333 -20.15 9.25 14.42
N GLY A 334 -19.00 9.92 14.37
CA GLY A 334 -17.93 9.72 15.35
C GLY A 334 -17.25 8.36 15.25
N ILE A 335 -17.31 7.70 14.09
CA ILE A 335 -16.58 6.47 13.80
C ILE A 335 -15.17 6.85 13.37
N GLU A 336 -14.17 6.42 14.13
CA GLU A 336 -12.78 6.70 13.77
C GLU A 336 -12.30 5.84 12.60
N VAL A 337 -11.54 6.45 11.69
CA VAL A 337 -10.90 5.76 10.56
C VAL A 337 -9.39 5.90 10.69
N LEU A 338 -8.66 4.79 10.86
CA LEU A 338 -7.21 4.74 10.71
C LEU A 338 -6.91 4.54 9.21
N PRO A 339 -6.57 5.62 8.49
CA PRO A 339 -6.59 5.62 7.02
C PRO A 339 -5.45 4.82 6.42
N ASP A 340 -5.66 4.30 5.23
CA ASP A 340 -4.72 3.49 4.44
C ASP A 340 -3.36 4.16 4.29
N VAL A 341 -3.33 5.46 4.01
CA VAL A 341 -2.10 6.23 3.81
C VAL A 341 -1.19 6.27 5.05
N MET A 342 -1.74 5.98 6.25
CA MET A 342 -1.00 5.85 7.50
C MET A 342 -0.83 4.37 7.90
N SER A 343 -1.90 3.58 7.81
CA SER A 343 -1.95 2.24 8.39
C SER A 343 -1.19 1.20 7.57
N ASN A 344 -1.23 1.28 6.24
CA ASN A 344 -0.58 0.31 5.36
C ASN A 344 0.83 0.73 4.88
N VAL A 345 1.40 1.81 5.42
CA VAL A 345 2.76 2.26 5.04
C VAL A 345 3.85 1.28 5.47
N GLY A 346 3.57 0.29 6.31
CA GLY A 346 4.51 -0.77 6.68
C GLY A 346 5.17 -1.43 5.48
N GLY A 347 4.42 -1.64 4.40
CA GLY A 347 4.96 -2.20 3.16
C GLY A 347 6.01 -1.32 2.50
N VAL A 348 5.81 -0.02 2.44
CA VAL A 348 6.78 0.92 1.84
C VAL A 348 7.97 1.18 2.75
N VAL A 349 7.77 1.24 4.07
CA VAL A 349 8.85 1.28 5.07
C VAL A 349 9.72 0.02 4.96
N GLY A 350 9.09 -1.14 4.84
CA GLY A 350 9.80 -2.40 4.64
C GLY A 350 10.59 -2.44 3.32
N SER A 351 10.07 -1.83 2.25
CA SER A 351 10.82 -1.67 1.01
C SER A 351 12.04 -0.77 1.19
N TYR A 352 11.92 0.30 1.98
CA TYR A 352 13.06 1.15 2.34
C TYR A 352 14.14 0.36 3.09
N PHE A 353 13.76 -0.51 4.02
CA PHE A 353 14.71 -1.36 4.74
C PHE A 353 15.45 -2.33 3.83
N GLU A 354 14.78 -2.94 2.85
CA GLU A 354 15.43 -3.76 1.84
C GLU A 354 16.47 -2.94 1.05
N TRP A 355 16.11 -1.73 0.63
CA TRP A 355 17.03 -0.84 -0.07
C TRP A 355 18.24 -0.46 0.80
N VAL A 356 18.04 -0.12 2.09
CA VAL A 356 19.15 0.17 3.02
C VAL A 356 20.11 -1.00 3.11
N GLN A 357 19.59 -2.22 3.30
CA GLN A 357 20.40 -3.44 3.37
C GLN A 357 21.16 -3.69 2.05
N ASN A 358 20.52 -3.46 0.91
CA ASN A 358 21.17 -3.59 -0.40
C ASN A 358 22.27 -2.55 -0.62
N ARG A 359 22.12 -1.34 -0.08
CA ARG A 359 23.12 -0.25 -0.19
C ARG A 359 24.29 -0.44 0.74
N THR A 360 24.08 -1.02 1.92
CA THR A 360 25.12 -1.26 2.93
C THR A 360 25.81 -2.61 2.75
N GLY A 361 25.17 -3.55 2.04
CA GLY A 361 25.67 -4.92 1.89
C GLY A 361 25.58 -5.77 3.18
N TYR A 362 24.87 -5.27 4.20
CA TYR A 362 24.63 -5.98 5.45
C TYR A 362 23.15 -6.24 5.65
N TYR A 363 22.78 -7.52 5.79
CA TYR A 363 21.39 -7.97 5.92
C TYR A 363 21.06 -8.23 7.38
N TRP A 364 19.89 -7.71 7.79
CA TRP A 364 19.39 -7.81 9.16
C TRP A 364 18.71 -9.14 9.40
N THR A 365 18.65 -9.56 10.68
CA THR A 365 17.74 -10.63 11.10
C THR A 365 16.30 -10.16 10.99
N GLU A 366 15.36 -11.10 11.05
CA GLU A 366 13.94 -10.75 11.01
C GLU A 366 13.51 -9.97 12.25
N GLU A 367 14.09 -10.26 13.41
CA GLU A 367 13.87 -9.55 14.66
C GLU A 367 14.31 -8.09 14.54
N GLU A 368 15.54 -7.84 14.07
CA GLU A 368 16.05 -6.49 13.83
C GLU A 368 15.16 -5.70 12.86
N TYR A 369 14.69 -6.37 11.80
CA TYR A 369 13.78 -5.77 10.83
C TYR A 369 12.46 -5.37 11.49
N ASN A 370 11.84 -6.29 12.24
CA ASN A 370 10.54 -6.08 12.89
C ASN A 370 10.59 -4.99 13.97
N GLU A 371 11.65 -4.93 14.77
CA GLU A 371 11.86 -3.87 15.76
C GLU A 371 11.96 -2.48 15.10
N ARG A 372 12.71 -2.38 14.01
CA ARG A 372 12.86 -1.14 13.25
C ARG A 372 11.53 -0.73 12.59
N LEU A 373 10.77 -1.71 12.08
CA LEU A 373 9.44 -1.47 11.51
C LEU A 373 8.48 -0.94 12.58
N GLN A 374 8.45 -1.56 13.77
CA GLN A 374 7.63 -1.10 14.89
C GLN A 374 7.92 0.36 15.25
N LYS A 375 9.20 0.71 15.41
CA LYS A 375 9.59 2.09 15.71
C LYS A 375 9.12 3.09 14.65
N LYS A 376 9.25 2.73 13.37
CA LYS A 376 8.81 3.59 12.26
C LYS A 376 7.29 3.73 12.20
N MET A 377 6.55 2.64 12.39
CA MET A 377 5.08 2.67 12.36
C MET A 377 4.52 3.45 13.55
N ARG A 378 5.06 3.24 14.74
CA ARG A 378 4.69 4.02 15.93
C ARG A 378 4.95 5.51 15.74
N GLN A 379 6.12 5.88 15.25
CA GLN A 379 6.46 7.29 14.99
C GLN A 379 5.52 7.91 13.94
N ALA A 380 5.21 7.19 12.86
CA ALA A 380 4.28 7.68 11.85
C ALA A 380 2.88 7.93 12.44
N TYR A 381 2.40 7.00 13.27
CA TYR A 381 1.13 7.17 13.97
C TYR A 381 1.16 8.40 14.89
N GLU A 382 2.18 8.52 15.74
CA GLU A 382 2.30 9.61 16.72
C GLU A 382 2.37 10.99 16.04
N ASP A 383 3.10 11.09 14.93
CA ASP A 383 3.21 12.34 14.16
C ASP A 383 1.84 12.75 13.56
N VAL A 384 1.08 11.79 13.03
CA VAL A 384 -0.29 12.04 12.53
C VAL A 384 -1.24 12.38 13.68
N TYR A 385 -1.18 11.62 14.78
CA TYR A 385 -2.01 11.85 15.96
C TYR A 385 -1.81 13.25 16.54
N ALA A 386 -0.56 13.71 16.62
CA ALA A 386 -0.25 15.05 17.12
C ALA A 386 -0.92 16.16 16.28
N LEU A 387 -0.96 16.01 14.95
CA LEU A 387 -1.66 16.96 14.08
C LEU A 387 -3.18 16.83 14.20
N LYS A 388 -3.71 15.61 14.30
CA LYS A 388 -5.13 15.36 14.54
C LYS A 388 -5.61 16.10 15.78
N GLU A 389 -4.92 15.95 16.90
CA GLU A 389 -5.27 16.59 18.17
C GLU A 389 -5.09 18.11 18.11
N LYS A 390 -3.98 18.59 17.52
CA LYS A 390 -3.69 20.03 17.42
C LYS A 390 -4.72 20.79 16.60
N TYR A 391 -5.19 20.22 15.51
CA TYR A 391 -6.08 20.89 14.56
C TYR A 391 -7.53 20.40 14.65
N HIS A 392 -7.83 19.43 15.52
CA HIS A 392 -9.16 18.82 15.69
C HIS A 392 -9.75 18.30 14.37
N VAL A 393 -8.96 17.54 13.64
CA VAL A 393 -9.33 16.96 12.34
C VAL A 393 -9.31 15.43 12.37
N THR A 394 -9.75 14.78 11.29
CA THR A 394 -9.68 13.32 11.15
C THR A 394 -8.23 12.85 10.98
N TYR A 395 -7.94 11.55 11.25
CA TYR A 395 -6.63 10.96 10.97
C TYR A 395 -6.24 11.08 9.50
N ARG A 396 -7.19 10.93 8.58
CA ARG A 396 -6.94 11.06 7.14
C ARG A 396 -6.45 12.46 6.80
N LEU A 397 -7.15 13.49 7.22
CA LEU A 397 -6.75 14.86 6.95
C LEU A 397 -5.42 15.20 7.61
N ALA A 398 -5.20 14.78 8.86
CA ALA A 398 -3.93 14.95 9.57
C ALA A 398 -2.75 14.26 8.86
N ALA A 399 -2.97 13.06 8.30
CA ALA A 399 -1.95 12.34 7.54
C ALA A 399 -1.55 13.10 6.26
N TYR A 400 -2.51 13.64 5.52
CA TYR A 400 -2.21 14.49 4.35
C TYR A 400 -1.53 15.80 4.74
N MET A 401 -1.94 16.43 5.85
CA MET A 401 -1.27 17.62 6.39
C MET A 401 0.20 17.32 6.71
N LEU A 402 0.48 16.23 7.39
CA LEU A 402 1.85 15.79 7.72
C LEU A 402 2.69 15.58 6.46
N ALA A 403 2.13 14.87 5.48
CA ALA A 403 2.83 14.60 4.23
C ALA A 403 3.14 15.91 3.49
N LEU A 404 2.16 16.79 3.38
CA LEU A 404 2.31 18.08 2.71
C LEU A 404 3.39 18.94 3.38
N GLN A 405 3.37 19.07 4.72
CA GLN A 405 4.40 19.79 5.47
C GLN A 405 5.79 19.28 5.14
N ARG A 406 6.00 17.95 5.19
CA ARG A 406 7.29 17.31 4.95
C ARG A 406 7.80 17.49 3.52
N VAL A 407 6.91 17.45 2.54
CA VAL A 407 7.27 17.63 1.13
C VAL A 407 7.59 19.10 0.84
N VAL A 408 6.76 20.01 1.33
CA VAL A 408 6.98 21.47 1.16
C VAL A 408 8.27 21.93 1.87
N GLU A 409 8.50 21.48 3.10
CA GLU A 409 9.73 21.78 3.84
C GLU A 409 10.98 21.29 3.10
N ALA A 410 10.95 20.04 2.59
CA ALA A 410 12.07 19.48 1.86
C ALA A 410 12.36 20.25 0.56
N GLN A 411 11.32 20.64 -0.18
CA GLN A 411 11.47 21.41 -1.41
C GLN A 411 11.99 22.82 -1.11
N ASN A 412 11.44 23.51 -0.13
CA ASN A 412 11.87 24.84 0.26
C ASN A 412 13.32 24.86 0.73
N THR A 413 13.75 23.82 1.49
CA THR A 413 15.14 23.68 1.95
C THR A 413 16.11 23.48 0.79
N ARG A 414 15.70 22.70 -0.23
CA ARG A 414 16.51 22.47 -1.45
C ARG A 414 16.48 23.65 -2.42
N GLY A 415 15.48 24.50 -2.32
CA GLY A 415 15.21 25.59 -3.25
C GLY A 415 14.54 25.12 -4.55
N PHE A 416 14.04 26.08 -5.31
CA PHE A 416 13.52 25.86 -6.66
C PHE A 416 14.59 26.29 -7.67
N LEU A 417 14.75 25.53 -8.75
CA LEU A 417 15.52 25.97 -9.88
C LEU A 417 14.75 27.11 -10.57
N GLY A 418 15.22 28.33 -10.38
CA GLY A 418 14.69 29.54 -11.00
C GLY A 418 15.17 29.72 -12.42
#